data_af2f31a8924a0d54018f147525c3bf0e
#
_entry.id   af2f31a8924a0d54018f147525c3bf0e
#
_cell.length_a   1.000
_cell.length_b   1.000
_cell.length_c   1.000
_cell.angle_alpha   90.00
_cell.angle_beta   90.00
_cell.angle_gamma   90.00
#
_symmetry.space_group_name_H-M   'P 1'
#
loop_
_entity.id
_entity.type
_entity.pdbx_description
1 polymer ?
#
loop_
_entity_poly.entity_id
_entity_poly.type
_entity_poly.pdbx_seq_one_letter_code
_entity_poly.pdbx_strand_id
1 'polypeptide(L)' 'MTQIDNKGKSFIRAEVSEKQKEYIGLLAKLRGITTQELLGQVVERFIDRNLQLIQDYNNELDTLNSNASHRINMNS' A
#
# COMPACT_ATOMS: atom_id res chain seq x y z
N MET A 1 8.32 -16.93 -4.19
CA MET A 1 8.08 -16.53 -4.58
C MET A 1 7.60 -16.44 -4.70
N THR A 2 7.60 -16.45 -4.51
CA THR A 2 7.18 -16.21 -4.93
C THR A 2 6.60 -15.97 -5.17
N GLN A 3 6.42 -15.94 -4.92
CA GLN A 3 5.82 -15.55 -5.41
C GLN A 3 5.54 -15.43 -6.22
N ILE A 4 5.51 -15.70 -6.56
CA ILE A 4 5.41 -15.28 -7.44
C ILE A 4 4.60 -15.35 -8.17
N ASP A 5 4.09 -15.93 -8.17
CA ASP A 5 3.42 -15.82 -8.95
C ASP A 5 2.40 -15.09 -8.89
N ASN A 6 1.89 -15.30 -8.24
CA ASN A 6 1.11 -14.42 -8.28
C ASN A 6 1.73 -13.23 -8.49
N LYS A 7 2.72 -13.29 -8.81
CA LYS A 7 3.35 -12.36 -9.36
C LYS A 7 3.09 -11.03 -8.90
N GLY A 8 3.45 -10.68 -7.74
CA GLY A 8 3.32 -9.37 -7.18
C GLY A 8 1.98 -9.05 -6.58
N LYS A 9 1.12 -10.02 -6.45
CA LYS A 9 -0.16 -9.81 -5.78
C LYS A 9 -0.10 -10.36 -4.37
N SER A 10 -0.62 -9.58 -3.44
CA SER A 10 -0.69 -10.01 -2.06
C SER A 10 -1.87 -9.31 -1.40
N PHE A 11 -2.16 -9.70 -0.18
CA PHE A 11 -3.29 -9.15 0.56
C PHE A 11 -2.80 -8.31 1.71
N ILE A 12 -3.52 -7.26 2.01
CA ILE A 12 -3.34 -6.54 3.26
C ILE A 12 -4.68 -6.51 3.97
N ARG A 13 -4.62 -6.35 5.26
CA ARG A 13 -5.82 -6.35 6.08
C ARG A 13 -5.93 -5.02 6.80
N ALA A 14 -7.16 -4.62 7.04
CA ALA A 14 -7.44 -3.39 7.78
C ALA A 14 -8.62 -3.63 8.69
N GLU A 15 -8.60 -3.00 9.83
CA GLU A 15 -9.74 -2.99 10.73
C GLU A 15 -10.63 -1.82 10.37
N VAL A 16 -11.91 -2.10 10.25
CA VAL A 16 -12.89 -1.07 9.93
C VAL A 16 -14.08 -1.28 10.85
N SER A 17 -14.91 -0.25 10.99
CA SER A 17 -16.12 -0.37 11.79
C SER A 17 -17.13 -1.24 11.06
N GLU A 18 -18.11 -1.73 11.81
CA GLU A 18 -19.19 -2.50 11.21
C GLU A 18 -19.90 -1.73 10.13
N LYS A 19 -20.11 -0.46 10.37
CA LYS A 19 -20.79 0.40 9.42
C LYS A 19 -19.96 0.58 8.16
N GLN A 20 -18.67 0.76 8.31
CA GLN A 20 -17.78 0.90 7.16
C GLN A 20 -17.76 -0.38 6.32
N LYS A 21 -17.73 -1.53 7.00
CA LYS A 21 -17.76 -2.79 6.31
C LYS A 21 -19.04 -2.93 5.49
N GLU A 22 -20.16 -2.54 6.09
CA GLU A 22 -21.44 -2.58 5.42
C GLU A 22 -21.47 -1.69 4.19
N TYR A 23 -20.98 -0.47 4.33
CA TYR A 23 -20.97 0.48 3.24
C TYR A 23 -20.11 -0.01 2.07
N ILE A 24 -18.96 -0.57 2.37
CA ILE A 24 -18.08 -1.08 1.33
C ILE A 24 -18.75 -2.22 0.58
N GLY A 25 -19.42 -3.11 1.31
CA GLY A 25 -20.13 -4.21 0.69
C GLY A 25 -21.26 -3.73 -0.21
N LEU A 26 -22.00 -2.72 0.24
CA LEU A 26 -23.07 -2.16 -0.56
C LEU A 26 -22.54 -1.50 -1.81
N LEU A 27 -21.45 -0.77 -1.70
CA LEU A 27 -20.87 -0.10 -2.84
C LEU A 27 -20.36 -1.09 -3.87
N ALA A 28 -19.73 -2.16 -3.40
CA ALA A 28 -19.26 -3.19 -4.31
C ALA A 28 -20.43 -3.81 -5.07
N LYS A 29 -21.51 -4.07 -4.34
CA LYS A 29 -22.71 -4.64 -4.95
C LYS A 29 -23.28 -3.71 -6.00
N LEU A 30 -23.34 -2.43 -5.72
CA LEU A 30 -23.84 -1.44 -6.67
C LEU A 30 -23.00 -1.39 -7.93
N ARG A 31 -21.72 -1.64 -7.82
CA ARG A 31 -20.82 -1.63 -8.96
C ARG A 31 -20.71 -2.98 -9.65
N GLY A 32 -21.33 -4.01 -9.08
CA GLY A 32 -21.29 -5.33 -9.68
C GLY A 32 -19.97 -6.03 -9.54
N ILE A 33 -19.20 -5.72 -8.51
CA ILE A 33 -17.91 -6.33 -8.27
C ILE A 33 -17.86 -6.86 -6.85
N THR A 34 -16.83 -7.62 -6.55
CA THR A 34 -16.66 -8.15 -5.19
C THR A 34 -16.09 -7.06 -4.29
N THR A 35 -16.25 -7.27 -2.99
CA THR A 35 -15.66 -6.36 -2.01
C THR A 35 -14.15 -6.29 -2.18
N GLN A 36 -13.50 -7.41 -2.44
CA GLN A 36 -12.07 -7.44 -2.62
C GLN A 36 -11.64 -6.65 -3.85
N GLU A 37 -12.39 -6.77 -4.93
CA GLU A 37 -12.10 -5.99 -6.13
C GLU A 37 -12.26 -4.50 -5.86
N LEU A 38 -13.31 -4.14 -5.14
CA LEU A 38 -13.52 -2.74 -4.80
C LEU A 38 -12.37 -2.21 -3.95
N LEU A 39 -11.97 -2.98 -2.93
CA LEU A 39 -10.88 -2.55 -2.07
C LEU A 39 -9.58 -2.39 -2.84
N GLY A 40 -9.32 -3.30 -3.78
CA GLY A 40 -8.14 -3.18 -4.61
C GLY A 40 -8.15 -1.90 -5.42
N GLN A 41 -9.30 -1.57 -6.00
CA GLN A 41 -9.44 -0.34 -6.77
C GLN A 41 -9.25 0.90 -5.91
N VAL A 42 -9.82 0.88 -4.70
CA VAL A 42 -9.68 2.01 -3.78
C VAL A 42 -8.22 2.20 -3.41
N VAL A 43 -7.53 1.13 -3.07
CA VAL A 43 -6.12 1.20 -2.70
C VAL A 43 -5.30 1.72 -3.87
N GLU A 44 -5.56 1.19 -5.06
CA GLU A 44 -4.84 1.60 -6.25
C GLU A 44 -4.99 3.10 -6.49
N ARG A 45 -6.22 3.59 -6.43
CA ARG A 45 -6.49 5.01 -6.65
C ARG A 45 -5.85 5.88 -5.57
N PHE A 46 -5.90 5.41 -4.33
CA PHE A 46 -5.30 6.14 -3.24
C PHE A 46 -3.79 6.25 -3.44
N ILE A 47 -3.15 5.15 -3.83
CA ILE A 47 -1.71 5.15 -4.06
C ILE A 47 -1.36 6.05 -5.23
N ASP A 48 -2.12 5.95 -6.33
CA ASP A 48 -1.87 6.81 -7.49
C ASP A 48 -1.94 8.29 -7.12
N ARG A 49 -2.93 8.62 -6.32
CA ARG A 49 -3.15 10.00 -5.91
C ARG A 49 -2.03 10.50 -5.01
N ASN A 50 -1.41 9.61 -4.28
CA ASN A 50 -0.36 9.96 -3.32
C ASN A 50 1.02 9.48 -3.75
N LEU A 51 1.16 9.12 -5.03
CA LEU A 51 2.38 8.49 -5.50
C LEU A 51 3.61 9.38 -5.28
N GLN A 52 3.47 10.65 -5.57
CA GLN A 52 4.59 11.56 -5.41
C GLN A 52 5.04 11.63 -3.95
N LEU A 53 4.08 11.68 -3.05
CA LEU A 53 4.39 11.72 -1.62
C LEU A 53 5.10 10.44 -1.19
N ILE A 54 4.63 9.30 -1.68
CA ILE A 54 5.22 8.01 -1.36
C ILE A 54 6.66 7.94 -1.88
N GLN A 55 6.87 8.39 -3.10
CA GLN A 55 8.20 8.39 -3.70
C GLN A 55 9.14 9.33 -2.96
N ASP A 56 8.65 10.48 -2.57
CA ASP A 56 9.44 11.43 -1.81
C ASP A 56 9.86 10.83 -0.47
N TYR A 57 8.95 10.15 0.19
CA TYR A 57 9.24 9.50 1.46
C TYR A 57 10.27 8.40 1.29
N ASN A 58 10.14 7.59 0.25
CA ASN A 58 11.11 6.53 -0.03
C ASN A 58 12.49 7.11 -0.30
N ASN A 59 12.54 8.18 -1.06
CA ASN A 59 13.81 8.86 -1.33
C ASN A 59 14.45 9.36 -0.06
N GLU A 60 13.63 9.90 0.83
CA GLU A 60 14.11 10.37 2.12
C GLU A 60 14.67 9.23 2.95
N LEU A 61 13.98 8.11 2.97
CA LEU A 61 14.44 6.95 3.71
C LEU A 61 15.75 6.42 3.15
N ASP A 62 15.87 6.38 1.84
CA ASP A 62 17.11 5.94 1.20
C ASP A 62 18.26 6.86 1.58
N THR A 63 18.02 8.15 1.57
CA THR A 63 19.03 9.12 1.93
C THR A 63 19.45 8.95 3.37
N LEU A 64 18.50 8.78 4.28
CA LEU A 64 18.79 8.57 5.68
C LEU A 64 19.57 7.29 5.91
N ASN A 65 19.18 6.23 5.24
CA ASN A 65 19.86 4.96 5.36
C ASN A 65 21.29 5.05 4.84
N SER A 66 21.46 5.70 3.70
CA SER A 66 22.79 5.90 3.14
C SER A 66 23.68 6.71 4.08
N ASN A 67 23.13 7.79 4.63
CA ASN A 67 23.87 8.64 5.55
C ASN A 67 24.24 7.89 6.81
N ALA A 68 23.30 7.10 7.33
CA ALA A 68 23.57 6.32 8.52
C ALA A 68 24.66 5.29 8.27
N SER A 69 24.57 4.59 7.13
CA SER A 69 25.60 3.62 6.78
C SER A 69 26.96 4.26 6.62
N HIS A 70 26.96 5.40 5.95
CA HIS A 70 28.20 6.13 5.73
C HIS A 70 28.80 6.57 7.06
N ARG A 71 27.96 7.06 7.95
CA ARG A 71 28.42 7.51 9.25
C ARG A 71 29.00 6.36 10.06
N ILE A 72 28.36 5.21 9.99
CA ILE A 72 28.86 4.02 10.70
C ILE A 72 30.23 3.64 10.16
N ASN A 73 30.38 3.66 8.83
CA ASN A 73 31.64 3.36 8.21
C ASN A 73 32.73 4.31 8.65
N MET A 74 32.40 5.55 8.77
CA MET A 74 33.37 6.57 9.19
C MET A 74 33.77 6.39 10.63
N ASN A 75 32.87 5.87 11.43
CA ASN A 75 33.14 5.65 12.85
C ASN A 75 33.88 4.35 13.12
N SER A 76 33.86 3.49 12.16
CA SER A 76 34.51 2.20 12.32
C SER A 76 35.85 2.20 11.58
#